data_65c0aa1a4c3b35d5b7fdb18494369878
#
_entry.id   65c0aa1a4c3b35d5b7fdb18494369878
#
_cell.length_a   1.000
_cell.length_b   1.000
_cell.length_c   1.000
_cell.angle_alpha   90.00
_cell.angle_beta   90.00
_cell.angle_gamma   90.00
#
_symmetry.space_group_name_H-M   'P 1'
#
loop_
_entity.id
_entity.type
_entity.pdbx_description
1 polymer ?
#
loop_
_entity_poly.entity_id
_entity_poly.type
_entity_poly.pdbx_seq_one_letter_code
_entity_poly.pdbx_strand_id
1 'polypeptide(L)'
;MKIVVIGGGAAGMMFSTQYKKANPEDEVILFEKSSYVAWAGCPTPYFIADELKKSDVLHGTPEDFIKRGINVKIHHEVTKIDFENKTLTVKGNEINGIISYDKLVIAVGAKSFVPNIAGYSQNLENVFTLSHAEHAFKIKDFLNENKPKLKNAVVVGAGFIGLEMAESFRKNGLNVTLIE
;
A
#
# COMPACT_ATOMS: atom_id res chain seq x y z
N MET A 1 -25.13 -0.91 -12.23
CA MET A 1 -23.91 -0.82 -13.09
C MET A 1 -22.79 -1.64 -12.45
N LYS A 2 -21.79 -2.05 -13.26
CA LYS A 2 -20.57 -2.71 -12.78
C LYS A 2 -19.42 -1.70 -12.72
N ILE A 3 -19.03 -1.35 -11.50
CA ILE A 3 -17.94 -0.43 -11.22
C ILE A 3 -16.71 -1.23 -10.85
N VAL A 4 -15.62 -1.03 -11.55
CA VAL A 4 -14.33 -1.64 -11.20
C VAL A 4 -13.38 -0.59 -10.66
N VAL A 5 -12.73 -0.88 -9.54
CA VAL A 5 -11.75 -0.02 -8.88
C VAL A 5 -10.41 -0.75 -8.87
N ILE A 6 -9.36 -0.09 -9.32
CA ILE A 6 -7.98 -0.62 -9.30
C ILE A 6 -7.21 0.10 -8.20
N GLY A 7 -6.79 -0.67 -7.19
CA GLY A 7 -6.04 -0.19 -6.03
C GLY A 7 -6.89 -0.05 -4.77
N GLY A 8 -6.48 -0.74 -3.71
CA GLY A 8 -7.14 -0.81 -2.40
C GLY A 8 -6.58 0.15 -1.34
N GLY A 9 -5.78 1.15 -1.75
CA GLY A 9 -5.31 2.22 -0.86
C GLY A 9 -6.42 3.18 -0.44
N ALA A 10 -6.07 4.29 0.20
CA ALA A 10 -7.01 5.25 0.76
C ALA A 10 -8.05 5.75 -0.28
N ALA A 11 -7.59 6.13 -1.48
CA ALA A 11 -8.48 6.67 -2.52
C ALA A 11 -9.48 5.62 -3.04
N GLY A 12 -9.01 4.42 -3.38
CA GLY A 12 -9.86 3.35 -3.91
C GLY A 12 -10.88 2.87 -2.89
N MET A 13 -10.47 2.69 -1.64
CA MET A 13 -11.37 2.26 -0.57
C MET A 13 -12.38 3.33 -0.20
N MET A 14 -11.96 4.60 -0.13
CA MET A 14 -12.88 5.73 0.12
C MET A 14 -13.92 5.83 -1.00
N PHE A 15 -13.48 5.83 -2.26
CA PHE A 15 -14.39 5.84 -3.40
C PHE A 15 -15.39 4.67 -3.32
N SER A 16 -14.88 3.44 -3.17
CA SER A 16 -15.72 2.23 -3.16
C SER A 16 -16.78 2.29 -2.06
N THR A 17 -16.40 2.74 -0.85
CA THR A 17 -17.30 2.84 0.29
C THR A 17 -18.38 3.89 0.08
N GLN A 18 -18.00 5.09 -0.37
CA GLN A 18 -18.96 6.17 -0.59
C GLN A 18 -19.88 5.88 -1.79
N TYR A 19 -19.31 5.33 -2.87
CA TYR A 19 -20.09 4.96 -4.04
C TYR A 19 -21.13 3.89 -3.71
N LYS A 20 -20.72 2.80 -3.04
CA LYS A 20 -21.64 1.71 -2.66
C LYS A 20 -22.75 2.17 -1.74
N LYS A 21 -22.44 3.08 -0.81
CA LYS A 21 -23.45 3.71 0.07
C LYS A 21 -24.48 4.51 -0.72
N ALA A 22 -24.05 5.25 -1.75
CA ALA A 22 -24.95 6.08 -2.58
C ALA A 22 -25.70 5.26 -3.65
N ASN A 23 -25.13 4.14 -4.10
CA ASN A 23 -25.67 3.28 -5.16
C ASN A 23 -25.68 1.82 -4.72
N PRO A 24 -26.55 1.42 -3.79
CA PRO A 24 -26.52 0.09 -3.18
C PRO A 24 -26.78 -1.05 -4.17
N GLU A 25 -27.48 -0.79 -5.27
CA GLU A 25 -27.80 -1.79 -6.31
C GLU A 25 -26.65 -2.04 -7.30
N ASP A 26 -25.66 -1.15 -7.35
CA ASP A 26 -24.54 -1.29 -8.26
C ASP A 26 -23.52 -2.31 -7.75
N GLU A 27 -22.96 -3.09 -8.66
CA GLU A 27 -21.84 -3.99 -8.36
C GLU A 27 -20.55 -3.18 -8.25
N VAL A 28 -19.83 -3.31 -7.14
CA VAL A 28 -18.50 -2.70 -6.97
C VAL A 28 -17.47 -3.80 -6.74
N ILE A 29 -16.50 -3.90 -7.65
CA ILE A 29 -15.38 -4.82 -7.56
C ILE A 29 -14.09 -4.00 -7.40
N LEU A 30 -13.30 -4.30 -6.38
CA LEU A 30 -12.02 -3.67 -6.15
C LEU A 30 -10.89 -4.71 -6.26
N PHE A 31 -9.92 -4.45 -7.14
CA PHE A 31 -8.71 -5.25 -7.29
C PHE A 31 -7.53 -4.59 -6.59
N GLU A 32 -6.89 -5.32 -5.69
CA GLU A 32 -5.65 -4.94 -5.02
C GLU A 32 -4.60 -6.04 -5.20
N LYS A 33 -3.41 -5.65 -5.64
CA LYS A 33 -2.32 -6.62 -5.89
C LYS A 33 -1.62 -7.08 -4.61
N SER A 34 -1.66 -6.26 -3.57
CA SER A 34 -1.06 -6.54 -2.27
C SER A 34 -2.00 -7.33 -1.35
N SER A 35 -1.52 -7.63 -0.15
CA SER A 35 -2.30 -8.33 0.89
C SER A 35 -3.20 -7.40 1.69
N TYR A 36 -3.07 -6.08 1.55
CA TYR A 36 -3.70 -5.12 2.45
C TYR A 36 -4.53 -4.09 1.69
N VAL A 37 -5.68 -3.75 2.27
CA VAL A 37 -6.56 -2.66 1.83
C VAL A 37 -6.74 -1.64 2.94
N ALA A 38 -7.29 -0.48 2.62
CA ALA A 38 -7.57 0.60 3.56
C ALA A 38 -6.34 1.05 4.37
N TRP A 39 -5.18 1.03 3.75
CA TRP A 39 -3.93 1.48 4.34
C TRP A 39 -3.89 2.99 4.46
N ALA A 40 -3.55 3.48 5.64
CA ALA A 40 -3.26 4.90 5.90
C ALA A 40 -1.73 5.12 5.87
N GLY A 41 -1.26 5.88 4.89
CA GLY A 41 0.17 6.18 4.74
C GLY A 41 0.71 7.14 5.80
N CYS A 42 -0.06 8.20 6.13
CA CYS A 42 0.39 9.23 7.06
C CYS A 42 0.79 8.73 8.46
N PRO A 43 0.09 7.81 9.13
CA PRO A 43 0.49 7.30 10.43
C PRO A 43 1.61 6.25 10.38
N THR A 44 2.11 5.87 9.21
CA THR A 44 3.16 4.85 9.04
C THR A 44 4.44 5.10 9.84
N PRO A 45 5.02 6.31 9.84
CA PRO A 45 6.22 6.59 10.62
C PRO A 45 6.00 6.37 12.12
N TYR A 46 4.84 6.73 12.65
CA TYR A 46 4.47 6.53 14.06
C TYR A 46 4.29 5.04 14.41
N PHE A 47 3.73 4.27 13.47
CA PHE A 47 3.69 2.81 13.61
C PHE A 47 5.10 2.19 13.66
N ILE A 48 6.01 2.64 12.79
CA ILE A 48 7.41 2.19 12.81
C ILE A 48 8.11 2.60 14.11
N ALA A 49 7.77 3.75 14.67
CA ALA A 49 8.29 4.26 15.94
C ALA A 49 7.71 3.60 17.21
N ASP A 50 6.84 2.59 17.11
CA ASP A 50 6.10 1.97 18.22
C ASP A 50 5.09 2.89 18.94
N GLU A 51 4.70 4.01 18.33
CA GLU A 51 3.72 4.93 18.89
C GLU A 51 2.28 4.53 18.53
N LEU A 52 2.10 3.81 17.40
CA LEU A 52 0.82 3.33 16.92
C LEU A 52 0.85 1.81 16.69
N LYS A 53 -0.32 1.19 16.75
CA LYS A 53 -0.51 -0.24 16.48
C LYS A 53 -0.84 -0.46 15.00
N LYS A 54 -0.78 -1.72 14.56
CA LYS A 54 -1.17 -2.14 13.20
C LYS A 54 -2.62 -1.76 12.87
N SER A 55 -3.53 -1.82 13.85
CA SER A 55 -4.93 -1.42 13.71
C SER A 55 -5.13 0.07 13.41
N ASP A 56 -4.15 0.90 13.78
CA ASP A 56 -4.24 2.36 13.60
C ASP A 56 -3.81 2.79 12.18
N VAL A 57 -3.14 1.90 11.46
CA VAL A 57 -2.68 2.11 10.08
C VAL A 57 -3.45 1.29 9.05
N LEU A 58 -4.20 0.27 9.47
CA LEU A 58 -5.11 -0.51 8.63
C LEU A 58 -6.55 -0.31 9.12
N HIS A 59 -7.36 0.36 8.31
CA HIS A 59 -8.73 0.76 8.68
C HIS A 59 -9.81 -0.27 8.28
N GLY A 60 -9.44 -1.52 8.16
CA GLY A 60 -10.34 -2.63 7.90
C GLY A 60 -9.69 -3.77 7.14
N THR A 61 -10.35 -4.91 7.14
CA THR A 61 -9.96 -6.10 6.40
C THR A 61 -10.78 -6.22 5.10
N PRO A 62 -10.35 -7.02 4.11
CA PRO A 62 -11.17 -7.31 2.93
C PRO A 62 -12.59 -7.78 3.31
N GLU A 63 -12.71 -8.63 4.34
CA GLU A 63 -13.98 -9.19 4.82
C GLU A 63 -14.92 -8.11 5.35
N ASP A 64 -14.39 -7.08 6.01
CA ASP A 64 -15.20 -5.96 6.52
C ASP A 64 -15.84 -5.16 5.38
N PHE A 65 -15.14 -5.02 4.27
CA PHE A 65 -15.64 -4.33 3.08
C PHE A 65 -16.58 -5.21 2.25
N ILE A 66 -16.33 -6.52 2.18
CA ILE A 66 -17.25 -7.48 1.56
C ILE A 66 -18.62 -7.45 2.27
N LYS A 67 -18.65 -7.40 3.60
CA LYS A 67 -19.89 -7.24 4.37
C LYS A 67 -20.64 -5.94 4.05
N ARG A 68 -19.94 -4.91 3.56
CA ARG A 68 -20.53 -3.64 3.12
C ARG A 68 -20.94 -3.66 1.64
N GLY A 69 -20.87 -4.83 0.98
CA GLY A 69 -21.27 -5.02 -0.41
C GLY A 69 -20.22 -4.62 -1.44
N ILE A 70 -18.96 -4.49 -1.05
CA ILE A 70 -17.83 -4.23 -1.95
C ILE A 70 -17.08 -5.54 -2.17
N ASN A 71 -17.01 -6.03 -3.41
CA ASN A 71 -16.29 -7.26 -3.75
C ASN A 71 -14.78 -6.97 -3.82
N VAL A 72 -14.10 -7.09 -2.69
CA VAL A 72 -12.65 -6.83 -2.58
C VAL A 72 -11.88 -8.09 -2.95
N LYS A 73 -10.95 -7.96 -3.90
CA LYS A 73 -10.06 -9.01 -4.40
C LYS A 73 -8.61 -8.61 -4.17
N ILE A 74 -8.02 -9.07 -3.06
CA ILE A 74 -6.58 -8.94 -2.78
C ILE A 74 -5.80 -9.98 -3.59
N HIS A 75 -4.48 -9.78 -3.77
CA HIS A 75 -3.62 -10.62 -4.62
C HIS A 75 -4.10 -10.72 -6.06
N HIS A 76 -4.73 -9.65 -6.57
CA HIS A 76 -5.20 -9.56 -7.94
C HIS A 76 -4.60 -8.32 -8.60
N GLU A 77 -3.72 -8.53 -9.57
CA GLU A 77 -3.07 -7.46 -10.31
C GLU A 77 -3.79 -7.20 -11.63
N VAL A 78 -4.21 -5.97 -11.86
CA VAL A 78 -4.65 -5.52 -13.18
C VAL A 78 -3.43 -5.19 -14.02
N THR A 79 -3.20 -5.94 -15.08
CA THR A 79 -1.98 -5.85 -15.90
C THR A 79 -2.19 -5.09 -17.20
N LYS A 80 -3.45 -4.96 -17.67
CA LYS A 80 -3.81 -4.25 -18.89
C LYS A 80 -5.20 -3.65 -18.77
N ILE A 81 -5.38 -2.47 -19.37
CA ILE A 81 -6.69 -1.81 -19.54
C ILE A 81 -6.93 -1.63 -21.03
N ASP A 82 -8.10 -2.03 -21.50
CA ASP A 82 -8.62 -1.74 -22.82
C ASP A 82 -9.80 -0.78 -22.65
N PHE A 83 -9.57 0.49 -22.95
CA PHE A 83 -10.56 1.54 -22.77
C PHE A 83 -11.65 1.51 -23.85
N GLU A 84 -11.33 1.05 -25.06
CA GLU A 84 -12.29 0.98 -26.18
C GLU A 84 -13.33 -0.09 -25.91
N ASN A 85 -12.88 -1.28 -25.51
CA ASN A 85 -13.75 -2.43 -25.23
C ASN A 85 -14.25 -2.46 -23.77
N LYS A 86 -13.82 -1.51 -22.93
CA LYS A 86 -14.13 -1.45 -21.49
C LYS A 86 -13.83 -2.77 -20.78
N THR A 87 -12.61 -3.28 -20.97
CA THR A 87 -12.15 -4.51 -20.32
C THR A 87 -10.81 -4.35 -19.61
N LEU A 88 -10.55 -5.22 -18.65
CA LEU A 88 -9.31 -5.32 -17.91
C LEU A 88 -8.76 -6.73 -18.03
N THR A 89 -7.43 -6.88 -18.08
CA THR A 89 -6.77 -8.16 -17.85
C THR A 89 -6.32 -8.22 -16.39
N VAL A 90 -6.82 -9.20 -15.66
CA VAL A 90 -6.52 -9.43 -14.24
C VAL A 90 -5.72 -10.70 -14.10
N LYS A 91 -4.71 -10.70 -13.25
CA LYS A 91 -3.94 -11.86 -12.79
C LYS A 91 -4.12 -12.03 -11.28
N GLY A 92 -4.66 -13.14 -10.86
CA GLY A 92 -4.87 -13.44 -9.44
C GLY A 92 -5.29 -14.89 -9.22
N ASN A 93 -5.44 -15.26 -7.96
CA ASN A 93 -5.74 -16.64 -7.58
C ASN A 93 -7.18 -17.04 -7.92
N GLU A 94 -8.14 -16.15 -7.70
CA GLU A 94 -9.57 -16.42 -7.94
C GLU A 94 -10.03 -15.98 -9.33
N ILE A 95 -9.46 -14.87 -9.83
CA ILE A 95 -9.79 -14.28 -11.13
C ILE A 95 -8.50 -14.16 -11.93
N ASN A 96 -8.42 -14.88 -13.05
CA ASN A 96 -7.32 -14.80 -13.98
C ASN A 96 -7.88 -14.76 -15.41
N GLY A 97 -7.94 -13.56 -15.99
CA GLY A 97 -8.55 -13.37 -17.31
C GLY A 97 -9.05 -11.97 -17.56
N ILE A 98 -10.01 -11.86 -18.47
CA ILE A 98 -10.57 -10.58 -18.90
C ILE A 98 -11.88 -10.30 -18.17
N ILE A 99 -11.99 -9.10 -17.60
CA ILE A 99 -13.15 -8.60 -16.88
C ILE A 99 -13.66 -7.34 -17.58
N SER A 100 -14.96 -7.29 -17.87
CA SER A 100 -15.63 -6.08 -18.37
C SER A 100 -16.05 -5.15 -17.23
N TYR A 101 -16.22 -3.87 -17.55
CA TYR A 101 -16.72 -2.84 -16.63
C TYR A 101 -17.62 -1.83 -17.34
N ASP A 102 -18.55 -1.21 -16.62
CA ASP A 102 -19.31 -0.05 -17.09
C ASP A 102 -18.54 1.25 -16.80
N LYS A 103 -17.98 1.37 -15.60
CA LYS A 103 -17.13 2.48 -15.17
C LYS A 103 -15.87 1.95 -14.49
N LEU A 104 -14.77 2.67 -14.69
CA LEU A 104 -13.47 2.32 -14.15
C LEU A 104 -12.93 3.45 -13.26
N VAL A 105 -12.41 3.09 -12.09
CA VAL A 105 -11.68 3.99 -11.21
C VAL A 105 -10.25 3.49 -11.08
N ILE A 106 -9.28 4.34 -11.39
CA ILE A 106 -7.86 4.04 -11.30
C ILE A 106 -7.31 4.76 -10.06
N ALA A 107 -7.02 3.98 -9.01
CA ALA A 107 -6.54 4.46 -7.72
C ALA A 107 -5.25 3.74 -7.29
N VAL A 108 -4.36 3.51 -8.26
CA VAL A 108 -3.15 2.67 -8.10
C VAL A 108 -2.05 3.28 -7.21
N GLY A 109 -2.23 4.54 -6.80
CA GLY A 109 -1.24 5.23 -5.96
C GLY A 109 0.08 5.50 -6.67
N ALA A 110 1.16 5.49 -5.89
CA ALA A 110 2.52 5.72 -6.38
C ALA A 110 3.47 4.65 -5.84
N LYS A 111 4.62 4.51 -6.46
CA LYS A 111 5.75 3.72 -5.97
C LYS A 111 6.94 4.62 -5.69
N SER A 112 7.78 4.22 -4.75
CA SER A 112 9.03 4.93 -4.50
C SER A 112 9.90 4.93 -5.76
N PHE A 113 10.38 6.09 -6.14
CA PHE A 113 11.44 6.20 -7.13
C PHE A 113 12.79 6.01 -6.45
N VAL A 114 13.60 5.11 -6.97
CA VAL A 114 14.98 4.93 -6.53
C VAL A 114 15.88 5.38 -7.68
N PRO A 115 16.70 6.42 -7.48
CA PRO A 115 17.64 6.85 -8.49
C PRO A 115 18.70 5.76 -8.74
N ASN A 116 19.43 5.88 -9.86
CA ASN A 116 20.50 4.95 -10.18
C ASN A 116 21.70 5.19 -9.25
N ILE A 117 21.78 4.46 -8.16
CA ILE A 117 22.84 4.53 -7.17
C ILE A 117 23.74 3.31 -7.32
N ALA A 118 25.04 3.53 -7.50
CA ALA A 118 26.01 2.45 -7.61
C ALA A 118 25.98 1.56 -6.34
N GLY A 119 25.89 0.26 -6.53
CA GLY A 119 25.79 -0.72 -5.42
C GLY A 119 24.40 -0.91 -4.84
N TYR A 120 23.39 -0.15 -5.25
CA TYR A 120 22.00 -0.41 -4.84
C TYR A 120 21.51 -1.72 -5.45
N SER A 121 20.89 -2.54 -4.60
CA SER A 121 20.11 -3.72 -5.02
C SER A 121 18.88 -3.87 -4.14
N GLN A 122 17.76 -4.21 -4.74
CA GLN A 122 16.51 -4.54 -4.02
C GLN A 122 16.62 -5.83 -3.19
N ASN A 123 17.66 -6.63 -3.43
CA ASN A 123 17.91 -7.89 -2.73
C ASN A 123 18.73 -7.71 -1.45
N LEU A 124 19.14 -6.50 -1.12
CA LEU A 124 19.82 -6.21 0.15
C LEU A 124 18.81 -6.25 1.29
N GLU A 125 19.04 -7.09 2.28
CA GLU A 125 18.11 -7.32 3.40
C GLU A 125 17.86 -6.09 4.26
N ASN A 126 18.81 -5.16 4.29
CA ASN A 126 18.79 -3.93 5.10
C ASN A 126 18.49 -2.66 4.30
N VAL A 127 17.99 -2.79 3.07
CA VAL A 127 17.64 -1.66 2.20
C VAL A 127 16.16 -1.71 1.87
N PHE A 128 15.45 -0.64 2.20
CA PHE A 128 14.00 -0.55 2.09
C PHE A 128 13.59 0.71 1.34
N THR A 129 12.43 0.63 0.70
CA THR A 129 11.64 1.79 0.28
C THR A 129 10.33 1.82 1.06
N LEU A 130 9.70 2.98 1.19
CA LEU A 130 8.43 3.10 1.91
C LEU A 130 7.39 3.75 1.00
N SER A 131 6.39 2.97 0.59
CA SER A 131 5.25 3.45 -0.22
C SER A 131 3.97 2.65 0.00
N HIS A 132 4.05 1.49 0.65
CA HIS A 132 2.91 0.58 0.87
C HIS A 132 2.98 -0.05 2.26
N ALA A 133 1.85 -0.60 2.72
CA ALA A 133 1.73 -1.29 4.01
C ALA A 133 2.78 -2.37 4.21
N GLU A 134 3.00 -3.20 3.20
CA GLU A 134 3.97 -4.31 3.25
C GLU A 134 5.40 -3.82 3.49
N HIS A 135 5.75 -2.66 2.92
CA HIS A 135 7.07 -2.04 3.16
C HIS A 135 7.22 -1.62 4.62
N ALA A 136 6.18 -1.01 5.19
CA ALA A 136 6.18 -0.59 6.59
C ALA A 136 6.31 -1.78 7.54
N PHE A 137 5.59 -2.86 7.27
CA PHE A 137 5.67 -4.07 8.08
C PHE A 137 7.05 -4.72 7.99
N LYS A 138 7.61 -4.84 6.77
CA LYS A 138 8.98 -5.35 6.59
C LYS A 138 10.02 -4.52 7.34
N ILE A 139 9.94 -3.19 7.28
CA ILE A 139 10.84 -2.30 8.04
C ILE A 139 10.67 -2.56 9.53
N LYS A 140 9.43 -2.63 10.03
CA LYS A 140 9.15 -2.85 11.44
C LYS A 140 9.66 -4.19 11.93
N ASP A 141 9.40 -5.26 11.18
CA ASP A 141 9.86 -6.61 11.51
C ASP A 141 11.39 -6.66 11.53
N PHE A 142 12.06 -6.09 10.51
CA PHE A 142 13.51 -6.01 10.47
C PHE A 142 14.10 -5.26 11.68
N LEU A 143 13.51 -4.13 12.08
CA LEU A 143 13.92 -3.39 13.25
C LEU A 143 13.79 -4.25 14.53
N ASN A 144 12.67 -4.93 14.71
CA ASN A 144 12.41 -5.75 15.88
C ASN A 144 13.37 -6.94 15.99
N GLU A 145 13.61 -7.63 14.88
CA GLU A 145 14.50 -8.80 14.83
C GLU A 145 15.97 -8.44 15.03
N ASN A 146 16.37 -7.24 14.62
CA ASN A 146 17.77 -6.84 14.62
C ASN A 146 18.12 -5.76 15.65
N LYS A 147 17.16 -5.31 16.48
CA LYS A 147 17.30 -4.20 17.43
C LYS A 147 18.59 -4.19 18.23
N PRO A 148 19.08 -5.34 18.81
CA PRO A 148 20.31 -5.36 19.58
C PRO A 148 21.59 -5.07 18.78
N LYS A 149 21.54 -5.28 17.46
CA LYS A 149 22.69 -5.15 16.55
C LYS A 149 22.67 -3.83 15.77
N LEU A 150 21.50 -3.20 15.64
CA LEU A 150 21.35 -1.97 14.87
C LEU A 150 21.81 -0.77 15.69
N LYS A 151 22.68 0.02 15.10
CA LYS A 151 23.19 1.27 15.70
C LYS A 151 22.92 2.49 14.81
N ASN A 152 22.91 2.30 13.53
CA ASN A 152 22.85 3.39 12.54
C ASN A 152 21.75 3.12 11.52
N ALA A 153 21.10 4.18 11.07
CA ALA A 153 20.21 4.19 9.92
C ALA A 153 20.61 5.32 8.97
N VAL A 154 20.48 5.08 7.68
CA VAL A 154 20.64 6.10 6.65
C VAL A 154 19.29 6.27 5.95
N VAL A 155 18.85 7.50 5.85
CA VAL A 155 17.66 7.89 5.09
C VAL A 155 18.10 8.68 3.88
N VAL A 156 17.70 8.25 2.70
CA VAL A 156 17.98 8.94 1.43
C VAL A 156 16.69 9.61 0.94
N GLY A 157 16.74 10.92 0.84
CA GLY A 157 15.62 11.81 0.54
C GLY A 157 15.13 12.57 1.77
N ALA A 158 15.22 13.89 1.76
CA ALA A 158 14.78 14.77 2.86
C ALA A 158 13.38 15.37 2.64
N GLY A 159 12.54 14.72 1.84
CA GLY A 159 11.11 15.03 1.76
C GLY A 159 10.36 14.68 3.06
N PHE A 160 9.06 14.97 3.14
CA PHE A 160 8.25 14.74 4.35
C PHE A 160 8.40 13.31 4.90
N ILE A 161 8.27 12.30 4.05
CA ILE A 161 8.40 10.89 4.48
C ILE A 161 9.79 10.62 5.03
N GLY A 162 10.85 11.14 4.39
CA GLY A 162 12.23 10.94 4.86
C GLY A 162 12.48 11.56 6.21
N LEU A 163 11.99 12.78 6.46
CA LEU A 163 12.11 13.48 7.75
C LEU A 163 11.35 12.72 8.85
N GLU A 164 10.11 12.31 8.60
CA GLU A 164 9.31 11.54 9.55
C GLU A 164 9.95 10.17 9.85
N MET A 165 10.53 9.51 8.85
CA MET A 165 11.24 8.25 9.03
C MET A 165 12.55 8.43 9.81
N ALA A 166 13.27 9.54 9.59
CA ALA A 166 14.46 9.87 10.37
C ALA A 166 14.12 10.04 11.85
N GLU A 167 13.02 10.72 12.17
CA GLU A 167 12.49 10.83 13.53
C GLU A 167 12.13 9.45 14.10
N SER A 168 11.42 8.63 13.33
CA SER A 168 11.00 7.29 13.75
C SER A 168 12.19 6.39 14.10
N PHE A 169 13.25 6.43 13.30
CA PHE A 169 14.48 5.69 13.57
C PHE A 169 15.22 6.22 14.82
N ARG A 170 15.21 7.54 15.04
CA ARG A 170 15.74 8.14 16.27
C ARG A 170 14.98 7.65 17.50
N LYS A 171 13.66 7.59 17.44
CA LYS A 171 12.81 7.05 18.52
C LYS A 171 13.09 5.56 18.79
N ASN A 172 13.46 4.80 17.77
CA ASN A 172 13.94 3.42 17.91
C ASN A 172 15.38 3.31 18.46
N GLY A 173 16.03 4.42 18.79
CA GLY A 173 17.37 4.45 19.41
C GLY A 173 18.54 4.42 18.43
N LEU A 174 18.29 4.60 17.11
CA LEU A 174 19.34 4.58 16.09
C LEU A 174 19.99 5.96 15.93
N ASN A 175 21.27 5.97 15.56
CA ASN A 175 21.91 7.15 14.99
C ASN A 175 21.46 7.29 13.54
N VAL A 176 20.95 8.44 13.15
CA VAL A 176 20.39 8.65 11.82
C VAL A 176 21.22 9.62 11.02
N THR A 177 21.57 9.22 9.81
CA THR A 177 22.14 10.12 8.78
C THR A 177 21.06 10.33 7.70
N LEU A 178 20.74 11.57 7.43
CA LEU A 178 19.84 11.97 6.36
C LEU A 178 20.65 12.56 5.20
N ILE A 179 20.39 12.08 3.99
CA ILE A 179 21.08 12.50 2.75
C ILE A 179 20.00 12.99 1.77
N GLU A 180 20.26 14.19 1.20
CA GLU A 180 19.43 14.77 0.13
C GLU A 180 20.23 14.85 -1.16
#